data_fe3097092014f8d4b7ba87ce13a374f1
#
_entry.id   fe3097092014f8d4b7ba87ce13a374f1
#
_cell.length_a   1.000
_cell.length_b   1.000
_cell.length_c   1.000
_cell.angle_alpha   90.00
_cell.angle_beta   90.00
_cell.angle_gamma   90.00
#
_symmetry.space_group_name_H-M   'P 1'
#
loop_
_entity.id
_entity.type
_entity.pdbx_description
1 polymer ?
#
loop_
_entity_poly.entity_id
_entity_poly.type
_entity_poly.pdbx_seq_one_letter_code
_entity_poly.pdbx_strand_id
1 'polypeptide(L)'
;MEKIELGTPDGAVENIEKIARLFPQVVTEVENTDGELARAVDFDALRDLLGDVAEWQRERYQFTWPGKREAKAEARRPIYKTMIPEPGKSKDWDTTENLYIEGDNLDALKILKETYAGKVKLIFIDPPYNTGHDFVYKDDYSLSGAEYKNIDADVSEMGMLVANHDTEGRFHSNWCTMLYPRLLLARDLLAADGVLFVCIDDNEFANLEKMLDEIFGSSNRVANVIWQHSVQPKGYLSGFSIHHNEVLIYQKSSEFELAPLPRTAEDNKAYSNPDDDPNGPWRSGDVRNALYRPNLIYDIVSPSGKVIKPCPNGWRWCKETVQEKIASGEIIFSEDETRIIRKNYLKNLE
;
A
#
# COMPACT_ATOMS: atom_id res chain seq x y z
N MET A 1 -19.16 -38.85 -16.67
CA MET A 1 -18.75 -38.16 -15.47
C MET A 1 -17.49 -37.40 -15.83
N GLU A 2 -17.59 -36.10 -16.00
CA GLU A 2 -16.39 -35.25 -16.13
C GLU A 2 -15.58 -35.36 -14.84
N LYS A 3 -14.29 -35.64 -14.97
CA LYS A 3 -13.37 -35.59 -13.85
C LYS A 3 -13.28 -34.17 -13.37
N ILE A 4 -13.70 -33.88 -12.15
CA ILE A 4 -13.44 -32.60 -11.49
C ILE A 4 -11.93 -32.53 -11.27
N GLU A 5 -11.26 -31.61 -11.94
CA GLU A 5 -9.87 -31.28 -11.66
C GLU A 5 -9.79 -30.62 -10.29
N LEU A 6 -9.07 -31.23 -9.36
CA LEU A 6 -8.93 -30.79 -7.98
C LEU A 6 -7.79 -29.78 -7.76
N GLY A 7 -7.35 -29.11 -8.82
CA GLY A 7 -6.27 -28.11 -8.76
C GLY A 7 -6.79 -26.68 -8.82
N THR A 8 -6.02 -25.72 -8.30
CA THR A 8 -6.27 -24.29 -8.53
C THR A 8 -6.09 -23.98 -10.02
N PRO A 9 -6.81 -22.97 -10.57
CA PRO A 9 -6.67 -22.60 -11.97
C PRO A 9 -5.24 -22.19 -12.33
N ASP A 10 -4.81 -22.52 -13.56
CA ASP A 10 -3.56 -22.00 -14.11
C ASP A 10 -3.71 -20.50 -14.42
N GLY A 11 -2.98 -19.66 -13.70
CA GLY A 11 -3.04 -18.22 -13.87
C GLY A 11 -2.55 -17.72 -15.24
N ALA A 12 -1.81 -18.54 -16.01
CA ALA A 12 -1.44 -18.21 -17.40
C ALA A 12 -2.66 -18.36 -18.32
N VAL A 13 -3.41 -19.45 -18.17
CA VAL A 13 -4.67 -19.66 -18.90
C VAL A 13 -5.69 -18.57 -18.57
N GLU A 14 -5.85 -18.24 -17.28
CA GLU A 14 -6.72 -17.12 -16.86
C GLU A 14 -6.33 -15.79 -17.53
N ASN A 15 -5.05 -15.50 -17.67
CA ASN A 15 -4.59 -14.26 -18.31
C ASN A 15 -4.86 -14.26 -19.82
N ILE A 16 -4.69 -15.40 -20.49
CA ILE A 16 -5.08 -15.56 -21.91
C ILE A 16 -6.58 -15.30 -22.08
N GLU A 17 -7.42 -15.85 -21.21
CA GLU A 17 -8.87 -15.63 -21.24
C GLU A 17 -9.26 -14.15 -20.98
N LYS A 18 -8.55 -13.45 -20.09
CA LYS A 18 -8.76 -12.00 -19.88
C LYS A 18 -8.42 -11.19 -21.14
N ILE A 19 -7.30 -11.53 -21.80
CA ILE A 19 -6.91 -10.91 -23.07
C ILE A 19 -7.93 -11.23 -24.15
N ALA A 20 -8.38 -12.48 -24.23
CA ALA A 20 -9.38 -12.93 -25.20
C ALA A 20 -10.72 -12.17 -25.09
N ARG A 21 -11.12 -11.80 -23.88
CA ARG A 21 -12.33 -10.99 -23.65
C ARG A 21 -12.18 -9.55 -24.12
N LEU A 22 -10.98 -8.96 -23.95
CA LEU A 22 -10.70 -7.58 -24.35
C LEU A 22 -10.39 -7.47 -25.85
N PHE A 23 -9.62 -8.43 -26.37
CA PHE A 23 -9.09 -8.43 -27.74
C PHE A 23 -9.19 -9.83 -28.36
N PRO A 24 -10.41 -10.31 -28.72
CA PRO A 24 -10.59 -11.67 -29.25
C PRO A 24 -9.80 -11.94 -30.54
N GLN A 25 -9.49 -10.91 -31.33
CA GLN A 25 -8.76 -11.01 -32.58
C GLN A 25 -7.26 -11.32 -32.42
N VAL A 26 -6.71 -11.23 -31.22
CA VAL A 26 -5.30 -11.56 -30.95
C VAL A 26 -5.14 -12.97 -30.37
N VAL A 27 -6.22 -13.74 -30.27
CA VAL A 27 -6.15 -15.12 -29.77
C VAL A 27 -5.92 -16.07 -30.96
N THR A 28 -4.94 -16.95 -30.79
CA THR A 28 -4.58 -18.00 -31.72
C THR A 28 -4.56 -19.34 -31.02
N GLU A 29 -4.41 -20.42 -31.77
CA GLU A 29 -4.25 -21.78 -31.28
C GLU A 29 -2.82 -22.25 -31.56
N VAL A 30 -2.17 -22.85 -30.59
CA VAL A 30 -0.84 -23.44 -30.72
C VAL A 30 -0.89 -24.87 -30.20
N GLU A 31 -0.12 -25.75 -30.81
CA GLU A 31 0.09 -27.10 -30.30
C GLU A 31 1.02 -27.09 -29.12
N ASN A 32 0.59 -27.63 -27.97
CA ASN A 32 1.40 -27.74 -26.77
C ASN A 32 2.39 -28.92 -26.85
N THR A 33 3.23 -29.10 -25.88
CA THR A 33 4.24 -30.18 -25.80
C THR A 33 3.63 -31.58 -25.83
N ASP A 34 2.35 -31.72 -25.52
CA ASP A 34 1.62 -32.98 -25.45
C ASP A 34 0.82 -33.24 -26.75
N GLY A 35 0.94 -32.34 -27.74
CA GLY A 35 0.26 -32.45 -29.03
C GLY A 35 -1.20 -32.00 -29.01
N GLU A 36 -1.65 -31.32 -27.96
CA GLU A 36 -3.00 -30.76 -27.84
C GLU A 36 -3.03 -29.30 -28.28
N LEU A 37 -4.14 -28.86 -28.89
CA LEU A 37 -4.34 -27.47 -29.25
C LEU A 37 -4.69 -26.65 -28.00
N ALA A 38 -3.87 -25.65 -27.70
CA ALA A 38 -4.07 -24.71 -26.62
C ALA A 38 -4.25 -23.28 -27.14
N ARG A 39 -5.06 -22.47 -26.45
CA ARG A 39 -5.19 -21.05 -26.77
C ARG A 39 -3.93 -20.29 -26.39
N ALA A 40 -3.48 -19.44 -27.29
CA ALA A 40 -2.32 -18.56 -27.06
C ALA A 40 -2.65 -17.13 -27.53
N VAL A 41 -1.79 -16.20 -27.18
CA VAL A 41 -1.88 -14.80 -27.64
C VAL A 41 -0.87 -14.60 -28.75
N ASP A 42 -1.34 -14.13 -29.90
CA ASP A 42 -0.51 -13.63 -30.98
C ASP A 42 -0.01 -12.23 -30.60
N PHE A 43 1.29 -12.14 -30.21
CA PHE A 43 1.89 -10.90 -29.79
C PHE A 43 2.11 -9.90 -30.93
N ASP A 44 2.25 -10.37 -32.17
CA ASP A 44 2.41 -9.50 -33.34
C ASP A 44 1.06 -8.85 -33.65
N ALA A 45 -0.02 -9.64 -33.68
CA ALA A 45 -1.37 -9.11 -33.83
C ALA A 45 -1.77 -8.14 -32.67
N LEU A 46 -1.35 -8.44 -31.45
CA LEU A 46 -1.56 -7.53 -30.30
C LEU A 46 -0.77 -6.23 -30.46
N ARG A 47 0.46 -6.32 -30.95
CA ARG A 47 1.30 -5.14 -31.24
C ARG A 47 0.68 -4.27 -32.32
N ASP A 48 0.24 -4.86 -33.41
CA ASP A 48 -0.42 -4.14 -34.52
C ASP A 48 -1.68 -3.42 -34.04
N LEU A 49 -2.44 -4.05 -33.14
CA LEU A 49 -3.63 -3.46 -32.54
C LEU A 49 -3.33 -2.27 -31.63
N LEU A 50 -2.24 -2.35 -30.85
CA LEU A 50 -1.83 -1.29 -29.92
C LEU A 50 -1.05 -0.16 -30.59
N GLY A 51 -0.62 -0.38 -31.85
CA GLY A 51 0.19 0.58 -32.62
C GLY A 51 1.64 0.69 -32.13
N ASP A 52 2.39 1.55 -32.79
CA ASP A 52 3.84 1.74 -32.55
C ASP A 52 4.21 2.29 -31.16
N VAL A 53 3.24 2.61 -30.32
CA VAL A 53 3.48 3.19 -28.98
C VAL A 53 3.97 2.15 -27.97
N ALA A 54 3.82 0.85 -28.27
CA ALA A 54 4.06 -0.19 -27.28
C ALA A 54 5.53 -0.53 -27.03
N GLU A 55 6.50 -0.30 -27.95
CA GLU A 55 7.87 -0.85 -27.78
C GLU A 55 9.02 -0.13 -28.51
N TRP A 56 9.16 1.18 -28.41
CA TRP A 56 10.25 1.88 -29.13
C TRP A 56 11.56 2.09 -28.38
N GLN A 57 11.67 1.72 -27.08
CA GLN A 57 12.92 1.87 -26.34
C GLN A 57 13.54 0.53 -26.00
N ARG A 58 14.74 0.26 -26.55
CA ARG A 58 15.56 -0.90 -26.21
C ARG A 58 16.05 -0.88 -24.76
N GLU A 59 16.17 0.32 -24.16
CA GLU A 59 16.53 0.52 -22.77
C GLU A 59 15.31 0.98 -21.99
N ARG A 60 14.86 0.13 -21.03
CA ARG A 60 13.76 0.44 -20.10
C ARG A 60 14.27 0.33 -18.68
N TYR A 61 13.82 1.22 -17.82
CA TYR A 61 14.00 1.02 -16.40
C TYR A 61 13.28 -0.27 -15.99
N GLN A 62 14.05 -1.22 -15.46
CA GLN A 62 13.51 -2.47 -14.94
C GLN A 62 14.22 -2.81 -13.64
N PHE A 63 13.45 -3.02 -12.59
CA PHE A 63 13.95 -3.66 -11.40
C PHE A 63 14.02 -5.17 -11.64
N THR A 64 15.20 -5.76 -11.56
CA THR A 64 15.43 -7.17 -11.85
C THR A 64 16.45 -7.80 -10.90
N TRP A 65 16.32 -9.10 -10.66
CA TRP A 65 17.25 -9.90 -9.87
C TRP A 65 17.28 -11.34 -10.39
N PRO A 66 18.31 -12.14 -10.08
CA PRO A 66 18.35 -13.59 -10.37
C PRO A 66 17.18 -14.32 -9.67
N GLY A 67 16.30 -14.96 -10.44
CA GLY A 67 15.11 -15.67 -9.93
C GLY A 67 13.77 -14.93 -10.14
N LYS A 68 13.76 -13.67 -10.58
CA LYS A 68 12.51 -12.92 -10.78
C LYS A 68 11.51 -13.59 -11.73
N ARG A 69 12.00 -14.16 -12.83
CA ARG A 69 11.15 -14.85 -13.81
C ARG A 69 10.45 -16.04 -13.20
N GLU A 70 11.17 -16.79 -12.38
CA GLU A 70 10.64 -17.95 -11.66
C GLU A 70 9.63 -17.53 -10.59
N ALA A 71 9.93 -16.51 -9.80
CA ALA A 71 8.99 -15.94 -8.82
C ALA A 71 7.66 -15.51 -9.47
N LYS A 72 7.72 -14.91 -10.67
CA LYS A 72 6.51 -14.59 -11.44
C LYS A 72 5.73 -15.83 -11.89
N ALA A 73 6.44 -16.87 -12.32
CA ALA A 73 5.82 -18.12 -12.75
C ALA A 73 5.18 -18.84 -11.56
N GLU A 74 5.84 -18.81 -10.41
CA GLU A 74 5.38 -19.48 -9.20
C GLU A 74 4.03 -18.94 -8.70
N ALA A 75 3.83 -17.63 -8.72
CA ALA A 75 2.53 -17.05 -8.35
C ALA A 75 1.34 -17.58 -9.19
N ARG A 76 1.63 -18.09 -10.40
CA ARG A 76 0.62 -18.59 -11.36
C ARG A 76 0.52 -20.11 -11.39
N ARG A 77 1.52 -20.81 -10.82
CA ARG A 77 1.56 -22.29 -10.84
C ARG A 77 0.37 -22.84 -10.05
N PRO A 78 -0.44 -23.74 -10.64
CA PRO A 78 -1.54 -24.39 -9.93
C PRO A 78 -1.00 -25.29 -8.80
N ILE A 79 -1.81 -25.47 -7.77
CA ILE A 79 -1.55 -26.43 -6.69
C ILE A 79 -2.73 -27.37 -6.54
N TYR A 80 -2.45 -28.57 -6.00
CA TYR A 80 -3.44 -29.63 -5.77
C TYR A 80 -3.63 -29.87 -4.28
N LYS A 81 -3.67 -28.78 -3.49
CA LYS A 81 -3.86 -28.80 -2.04
C LYS A 81 -5.20 -28.19 -1.69
N THR A 82 -5.76 -28.55 -0.56
CA THR A 82 -7.01 -27.99 -0.03
C THR A 82 -6.89 -27.70 1.46
N MET A 83 -7.76 -26.84 1.98
CA MET A 83 -7.88 -26.59 3.40
C MET A 83 -8.70 -27.69 4.09
N ILE A 84 -8.26 -28.13 5.24
CA ILE A 84 -8.97 -29.10 6.08
C ILE A 84 -9.55 -28.34 7.27
N PRO A 85 -10.88 -28.36 7.48
CA PRO A 85 -11.50 -27.75 8.64
C PRO A 85 -11.11 -28.47 9.95
N GLU A 86 -10.80 -27.67 10.99
CA GLU A 86 -10.42 -28.17 12.33
C GLU A 86 -11.40 -27.64 13.41
N PRO A 87 -12.67 -28.10 13.43
CA PRO A 87 -13.66 -27.60 14.39
C PRO A 87 -13.25 -27.77 15.85
N GLY A 88 -12.52 -28.87 16.16
CA GLY A 88 -12.07 -29.17 17.53
C GLY A 88 -10.99 -28.22 18.06
N LYS A 89 -10.27 -27.51 17.19
CA LYS A 89 -9.29 -26.49 17.54
C LYS A 89 -9.84 -25.07 17.42
N SER A 90 -11.05 -24.91 16.90
CA SER A 90 -11.64 -23.60 16.62
C SER A 90 -12.52 -23.14 17.77
N LYS A 91 -12.43 -21.84 18.08
CA LYS A 91 -13.32 -21.21 19.05
C LYS A 91 -14.59 -20.71 18.35
N ASP A 92 -15.74 -21.00 18.92
CA ASP A 92 -17.05 -20.55 18.43
C ASP A 92 -17.26 -20.85 16.93
N TRP A 93 -16.93 -22.07 16.52
CA TRP A 93 -16.90 -22.55 15.13
C TRP A 93 -18.16 -22.18 14.31
N ASP A 94 -19.33 -22.30 14.90
CA ASP A 94 -20.61 -22.07 14.20
C ASP A 94 -20.98 -20.58 14.07
N THR A 95 -20.31 -19.70 14.80
CA THR A 95 -20.69 -18.27 14.89
C THR A 95 -19.56 -17.29 14.56
N THR A 96 -18.31 -17.76 14.51
CA THR A 96 -17.16 -16.91 14.18
C THR A 96 -17.17 -16.54 12.71
N GLU A 97 -16.84 -15.29 12.40
CA GLU A 97 -16.54 -14.82 11.04
C GLU A 97 -15.03 -14.72 10.78
N ASN A 98 -14.20 -15.07 11.79
CA ASN A 98 -12.75 -15.04 11.68
C ASN A 98 -12.22 -16.37 11.15
N LEU A 99 -11.17 -16.31 10.34
CA LEU A 99 -10.50 -17.47 9.78
C LEU A 99 -9.01 -17.45 10.17
N TYR A 100 -8.54 -18.55 10.77
CA TYR A 100 -7.13 -18.82 11.00
C TYR A 100 -6.69 -19.97 10.11
N ILE A 101 -5.62 -19.76 9.32
CA ILE A 101 -5.11 -20.75 8.37
C ILE A 101 -3.68 -21.11 8.80
N GLU A 102 -3.44 -22.40 9.04
CA GLU A 102 -2.15 -22.95 9.39
C GLU A 102 -1.57 -23.72 8.20
N GLY A 103 -0.33 -23.43 7.81
CA GLY A 103 0.35 -24.07 6.70
C GLY A 103 1.23 -23.10 5.91
N ASP A 104 1.73 -23.54 4.75
CA ASP A 104 2.49 -22.67 3.85
C ASP A 104 1.64 -21.50 3.36
N ASN A 105 2.14 -20.29 3.55
CA ASN A 105 1.36 -19.09 3.24
C ASN A 105 1.19 -18.82 1.74
N LEU A 106 2.12 -19.27 0.88
CA LEU A 106 1.99 -19.15 -0.57
C LEU A 106 0.88 -20.07 -1.10
N ASP A 107 0.82 -21.30 -0.60
CA ASP A 107 -0.26 -22.25 -0.91
C ASP A 107 -1.61 -21.72 -0.40
N ALA A 108 -1.63 -21.20 0.84
CA ALA A 108 -2.84 -20.60 1.41
C ALA A 108 -3.37 -19.43 0.55
N LEU A 109 -2.49 -18.53 0.10
CA LEU A 109 -2.85 -17.42 -0.78
C LEU A 109 -3.42 -17.90 -2.12
N LYS A 110 -2.86 -18.97 -2.72
CA LYS A 110 -3.37 -19.57 -3.96
C LYS A 110 -4.78 -20.14 -3.78
N ILE A 111 -5.03 -20.84 -2.66
CA ILE A 111 -6.36 -21.39 -2.36
C ILE A 111 -7.36 -20.26 -2.08
N LEU A 112 -6.97 -19.25 -1.29
CA LEU A 112 -7.82 -18.10 -0.98
C LEU A 112 -8.24 -17.32 -2.22
N LYS A 113 -7.41 -17.29 -3.26
CA LYS A 113 -7.73 -16.60 -4.52
C LYS A 113 -9.03 -17.09 -5.14
N GLU A 114 -9.39 -18.38 -5.02
CA GLU A 114 -10.62 -18.93 -5.60
C GLU A 114 -11.89 -18.31 -4.99
N THR A 115 -11.85 -18.00 -3.70
CA THR A 115 -13.04 -17.51 -2.98
C THR A 115 -12.98 -16.04 -2.61
N TYR A 116 -11.78 -15.48 -2.44
CA TYR A 116 -11.56 -14.12 -1.93
C TYR A 116 -10.92 -13.16 -2.96
N ALA A 117 -10.71 -13.56 -4.23
CA ALA A 117 -10.22 -12.64 -5.25
C ALA A 117 -11.09 -11.38 -5.34
N GLY A 118 -10.46 -10.22 -5.22
CA GLY A 118 -11.14 -8.92 -5.29
C GLY A 118 -12.08 -8.61 -4.10
N LYS A 119 -11.95 -9.29 -2.95
CA LYS A 119 -12.87 -9.12 -1.81
C LYS A 119 -12.19 -8.60 -0.54
N VAL A 120 -10.87 -8.67 -0.44
CA VAL A 120 -10.14 -8.29 0.77
C VAL A 120 -9.98 -6.79 0.83
N LYS A 121 -10.47 -6.15 1.89
CA LYS A 121 -10.41 -4.69 2.06
C LYS A 121 -9.04 -4.20 2.48
N LEU A 122 -8.37 -4.93 3.39
CA LEU A 122 -7.08 -4.57 3.92
C LEU A 122 -6.20 -5.80 4.07
N ILE A 123 -4.96 -5.70 3.63
CA ILE A 123 -3.90 -6.67 3.88
C ILE A 123 -2.79 -5.96 4.66
N PHE A 124 -2.38 -6.56 5.78
CA PHE A 124 -1.25 -6.12 6.57
C PHE A 124 -0.23 -7.25 6.66
N ILE A 125 1.02 -6.99 6.27
CA ILE A 125 2.09 -7.97 6.32
C ILE A 125 3.34 -7.40 7.00
N ASP A 126 4.02 -8.27 7.72
CA ASP A 126 5.27 -8.02 8.41
C ASP A 126 6.26 -9.13 7.98
N PRO A 127 6.92 -8.98 6.81
CA PRO A 127 7.83 -9.99 6.28
C PRO A 127 9.14 -10.02 7.05
N PRO A 128 9.97 -11.06 6.90
CA PRO A 128 11.35 -11.04 7.38
C PRO A 128 12.09 -9.80 6.85
N TYR A 129 12.83 -9.10 7.70
CA TYR A 129 13.52 -7.85 7.32
C TYR A 129 14.88 -8.08 6.64
N ASN A 130 15.29 -9.33 6.52
CA ASN A 130 16.55 -9.73 5.90
C ASN A 130 17.79 -9.13 6.58
N THR A 131 17.84 -9.25 7.91
CA THR A 131 18.92 -8.68 8.75
C THR A 131 20.21 -9.51 8.76
N GLY A 132 20.30 -10.57 7.93
CA GLY A 132 21.44 -11.49 7.85
C GLY A 132 21.35 -12.68 8.81
N HIS A 133 20.37 -12.68 9.71
CA HIS A 133 20.07 -13.78 10.64
C HIS A 133 18.63 -14.28 10.47
N ASP A 134 17.89 -13.68 9.57
CA ASP A 134 16.51 -14.03 9.31
C ASP A 134 16.41 -15.29 8.44
N PHE A 135 15.33 -16.03 8.68
CA PHE A 135 14.97 -17.16 7.84
C PHE A 135 14.08 -16.68 6.68
N VAL A 136 14.41 -17.13 5.46
CA VAL A 136 13.54 -16.98 4.31
C VAL A 136 12.96 -18.35 3.94
N TYR A 137 11.73 -18.34 3.41
CA TYR A 137 11.15 -19.57 2.87
C TYR A 137 11.91 -19.96 1.60
N LYS A 138 12.40 -21.20 1.54
CA LYS A 138 12.99 -21.75 0.33
C LYS A 138 11.88 -22.38 -0.50
N ASP A 139 11.35 -21.63 -1.43
CA ASP A 139 10.39 -22.09 -2.41
C ASP A 139 11.11 -22.85 -3.55
N ASP A 140 11.84 -23.94 -3.20
CA ASP A 140 12.60 -24.72 -4.18
C ASP A 140 11.74 -25.91 -4.66
N TYR A 141 11.02 -25.67 -5.74
CA TYR A 141 10.03 -26.59 -6.31
C TYR A 141 10.65 -27.68 -7.21
N SER A 142 11.97 -27.68 -7.38
CA SER A 142 12.68 -28.63 -8.22
C SER A 142 13.07 -29.93 -7.52
N LEU A 143 12.88 -30.03 -6.21
CA LEU A 143 13.30 -31.21 -5.42
C LEU A 143 12.19 -32.24 -5.38
N SER A 144 12.51 -33.46 -5.79
CA SER A 144 11.66 -34.66 -5.59
C SER A 144 11.48 -34.95 -4.10
N GLY A 145 10.33 -35.52 -3.70
CA GLY A 145 10.03 -35.83 -2.30
C GLY A 145 11.05 -36.75 -1.59
N ALA A 146 12.02 -37.33 -2.32
CA ALA A 146 13.14 -38.13 -1.78
C ALA A 146 14.36 -37.24 -1.42
N GLU A 147 14.59 -36.17 -2.14
CA GLU A 147 15.67 -35.20 -1.86
C GLU A 147 15.32 -34.31 -0.67
N TYR A 148 14.02 -34.10 -0.44
CA TYR A 148 13.48 -33.34 0.71
C TYR A 148 13.88 -33.91 2.08
N LYS A 149 14.14 -35.24 2.16
CA LYS A 149 14.49 -35.95 3.41
C LYS A 149 15.97 -35.86 3.79
N ASN A 150 16.83 -35.38 2.92
CA ASN A 150 18.29 -35.40 3.11
C ASN A 150 18.89 -33.98 3.38
N ILE A 151 18.08 -32.97 3.48
CA ILE A 151 18.56 -31.63 3.81
C ILE A 151 18.40 -31.43 5.33
N ASP A 152 19.54 -31.26 6.03
CA ASP A 152 19.61 -30.84 7.44
C ASP A 152 19.08 -29.39 7.57
N ALA A 153 17.80 -29.22 7.36
CA ALA A 153 17.08 -27.97 7.57
C ALA A 153 16.03 -28.20 8.64
N ASP A 154 15.87 -27.26 9.54
CA ASP A 154 14.72 -27.21 10.45
C ASP A 154 13.44 -27.18 9.62
N VAL A 155 12.92 -28.35 9.31
CA VAL A 155 11.62 -28.52 8.66
C VAL A 155 10.57 -28.28 9.74
N SER A 156 10.10 -27.05 9.86
CA SER A 156 8.90 -26.79 10.63
C SER A 156 7.68 -27.31 9.87
N GLU A 157 6.60 -27.66 10.58
CA GLU A 157 5.31 -28.03 9.97
C GLU A 157 4.74 -26.92 9.04
N MET A 158 5.34 -25.72 9.07
CA MET A 158 4.95 -24.50 8.33
C MET A 158 5.76 -24.25 7.04
N GLY A 159 6.62 -25.18 6.61
CA GLY A 159 7.46 -25.02 5.42
C GLY A 159 8.97 -25.01 5.74
N MET A 160 9.81 -25.13 4.69
CA MET A 160 11.26 -25.17 4.86
C MET A 160 11.82 -23.76 5.01
N LEU A 161 12.26 -23.41 6.22
CA LEU A 161 12.96 -22.17 6.51
C LEU A 161 14.48 -22.38 6.34
N VAL A 162 15.11 -21.54 5.55
CA VAL A 162 16.57 -21.55 5.36
C VAL A 162 17.13 -20.21 5.79
N ALA A 163 18.22 -20.23 6.55
CA ALA A 163 18.91 -19.00 6.92
C ALA A 163 19.46 -18.30 5.66
N ASN A 164 19.16 -17.04 5.50
CA ASN A 164 19.66 -16.20 4.42
C ASN A 164 20.79 -15.33 4.97
N HIS A 165 22.03 -15.74 4.74
CA HIS A 165 23.19 -15.02 5.27
C HIS A 165 23.62 -13.90 4.34
N ASP A 166 24.02 -12.77 4.91
CA ASP A 166 24.53 -11.58 4.20
C ASP A 166 25.81 -11.87 3.38
N THR A 167 26.52 -12.94 3.70
CA THR A 167 27.70 -13.44 2.95
C THR A 167 27.33 -14.17 1.66
N GLU A 168 26.06 -14.48 1.44
CA GLU A 168 25.60 -15.14 0.21
C GLU A 168 25.46 -14.12 -0.94
N GLY A 169 26.03 -14.45 -2.10
CA GLY A 169 25.94 -13.58 -3.30
C GLY A 169 24.51 -13.39 -3.86
N ARG A 170 23.51 -14.04 -3.27
CA ARG A 170 22.09 -13.94 -3.62
C ARG A 170 21.20 -13.45 -2.48
N PHE A 171 21.78 -12.86 -1.46
CA PHE A 171 21.09 -12.42 -0.25
C PHE A 171 19.78 -11.68 -0.50
N HIS A 172 19.84 -10.55 -1.22
CA HIS A 172 18.65 -9.76 -1.60
C HIS A 172 17.76 -10.50 -2.61
N SER A 173 18.38 -11.25 -3.54
CA SER A 173 17.64 -11.99 -4.58
C SER A 173 16.76 -13.08 -4.02
N ASN A 174 17.24 -13.81 -3.00
CA ASN A 174 16.47 -14.85 -2.32
C ASN A 174 15.26 -14.25 -1.62
N TRP A 175 15.45 -13.14 -0.92
CA TRP A 175 14.38 -12.43 -0.25
C TRP A 175 13.33 -11.91 -1.25
N CYS A 176 13.76 -11.25 -2.34
CA CYS A 176 12.88 -10.78 -3.39
C CYS A 176 12.09 -11.94 -4.04
N THR A 177 12.76 -13.08 -4.30
CA THR A 177 12.13 -14.26 -4.90
C THR A 177 11.06 -14.85 -4.00
N MET A 178 11.30 -14.90 -2.69
CA MET A 178 10.33 -15.34 -1.69
C MET A 178 9.12 -14.42 -1.60
N LEU A 179 9.32 -13.10 -1.54
CA LEU A 179 8.23 -12.16 -1.27
C LEU A 179 7.39 -11.83 -2.50
N TYR A 180 8.01 -11.75 -3.68
CA TYR A 180 7.36 -11.28 -4.91
C TYR A 180 6.08 -12.04 -5.30
N PRO A 181 6.03 -13.40 -5.31
CA PRO A 181 4.81 -14.14 -5.64
C PRO A 181 3.69 -13.90 -4.63
N ARG A 182 4.01 -13.69 -3.35
CA ARG A 182 3.06 -13.38 -2.28
C ARG A 182 2.42 -12.01 -2.47
N LEU A 183 3.21 -11.02 -2.88
CA LEU A 183 2.70 -9.67 -3.21
C LEU A 183 1.80 -9.67 -4.45
N LEU A 184 2.11 -10.48 -5.47
CA LEU A 184 1.24 -10.66 -6.64
C LEU A 184 -0.12 -11.22 -6.24
N LEU A 185 -0.15 -12.26 -5.43
CA LEU A 185 -1.39 -12.88 -4.95
C LEU A 185 -2.15 -11.96 -3.99
N ALA A 186 -1.44 -11.23 -3.12
CA ALA A 186 -2.05 -10.22 -2.26
C ALA A 186 -2.79 -9.16 -3.08
N ARG A 187 -2.17 -8.67 -4.17
CA ARG A 187 -2.82 -7.74 -5.09
C ARG A 187 -4.09 -8.33 -5.72
N ASP A 188 -4.07 -9.61 -6.09
CA ASP A 188 -5.25 -10.28 -6.68
C ASP A 188 -6.39 -10.42 -5.66
N LEU A 189 -6.09 -10.63 -4.40
CA LEU A 189 -7.08 -10.75 -3.32
C LEU A 189 -7.74 -9.41 -2.97
N LEU A 190 -7.03 -8.29 -3.07
CA LEU A 190 -7.55 -6.97 -2.70
C LEU A 190 -8.74 -6.57 -3.56
N ALA A 191 -9.76 -5.99 -2.91
CA ALA A 191 -10.88 -5.29 -3.55
C ALA A 191 -10.38 -4.06 -4.32
N ALA A 192 -11.19 -3.49 -5.21
CA ALA A 192 -10.83 -2.30 -5.98
C ALA A 192 -10.46 -1.12 -5.06
N ASP A 193 -11.21 -0.94 -3.97
CA ASP A 193 -10.97 0.05 -2.92
C ASP A 193 -10.12 -0.49 -1.74
N GLY A 194 -9.39 -1.58 -1.98
CA GLY A 194 -8.54 -2.24 -1.00
C GLY A 194 -7.15 -1.62 -0.87
N VAL A 195 -6.49 -1.88 0.27
CA VAL A 195 -5.20 -1.31 0.62
C VAL A 195 -4.27 -2.35 1.24
N LEU A 196 -2.98 -2.25 0.90
CA LEU A 196 -1.89 -3.06 1.44
C LEU A 196 -0.99 -2.22 2.34
N PHE A 197 -0.65 -2.75 3.50
CA PHE A 197 0.37 -2.24 4.42
C PHE A 197 1.49 -3.27 4.54
N VAL A 198 2.74 -2.84 4.37
CA VAL A 198 3.92 -3.69 4.52
C VAL A 198 4.92 -3.03 5.44
N CYS A 199 5.20 -3.66 6.58
CA CYS A 199 6.27 -3.24 7.47
C CYS A 199 7.63 -3.68 6.93
N ILE A 200 8.65 -2.86 7.08
CA ILE A 200 10.02 -3.16 6.71
C ILE A 200 10.99 -2.21 7.46
N ASP A 201 12.24 -2.63 7.58
CA ASP A 201 13.33 -1.74 7.98
C ASP A 201 14.15 -1.27 6.76
N ASP A 202 15.24 -0.57 6.98
CA ASP A 202 16.10 0.01 5.95
C ASP A 202 16.89 -1.05 5.14
N ASN A 203 17.00 -2.32 5.59
CA ASN A 203 17.73 -3.36 4.86
C ASN A 203 17.11 -3.66 3.48
N GLU A 204 15.81 -3.81 3.41
CA GLU A 204 15.09 -4.19 2.18
C GLU A 204 14.05 -3.16 1.71
N PHE A 205 13.97 -2.00 2.35
CA PHE A 205 13.03 -0.94 1.95
C PHE A 205 13.08 -0.61 0.46
N ALA A 206 14.27 -0.37 -0.08
CA ALA A 206 14.44 0.01 -1.49
C ALA A 206 14.00 -1.08 -2.47
N ASN A 207 14.27 -2.35 -2.14
CA ASN A 207 13.86 -3.50 -2.94
C ASN A 207 12.34 -3.70 -2.88
N LEU A 208 11.77 -3.60 -1.68
CA LEU A 208 10.33 -3.69 -1.47
C LEU A 208 9.57 -2.60 -2.23
N GLU A 209 10.01 -1.34 -2.12
CA GLU A 209 9.42 -0.21 -2.85
C GLU A 209 9.37 -0.49 -4.35
N LYS A 210 10.48 -0.97 -4.95
CA LYS A 210 10.55 -1.29 -6.39
C LYS A 210 9.62 -2.45 -6.78
N MET A 211 9.52 -3.47 -5.95
CA MET A 211 8.57 -4.57 -6.19
C MET A 211 7.12 -4.09 -6.13
N LEU A 212 6.78 -3.27 -5.15
CA LEU A 212 5.43 -2.72 -4.99
C LEU A 212 5.08 -1.74 -6.11
N ASP A 213 6.02 -0.88 -6.52
CA ASP A 213 5.85 0.01 -7.67
C ASP A 213 5.58 -0.78 -8.97
N GLU A 214 6.26 -1.91 -9.18
CA GLU A 214 6.02 -2.77 -10.34
C GLU A 214 4.66 -3.49 -10.28
N ILE A 215 4.29 -4.01 -9.09
CA ILE A 215 3.08 -4.82 -8.92
C ILE A 215 1.82 -3.95 -8.87
N PHE A 216 1.83 -2.87 -8.10
CA PHE A 216 0.67 -2.01 -7.86
C PHE A 216 0.62 -0.80 -8.80
N GLY A 217 1.77 -0.36 -9.30
CA GLY A 217 1.97 0.91 -9.98
C GLY A 217 2.40 2.00 -8.99
N SER A 218 3.41 2.80 -9.34
CA SER A 218 3.93 3.88 -8.48
C SER A 218 2.88 4.96 -8.15
N SER A 219 1.90 5.18 -9.03
CA SER A 219 0.77 6.09 -8.80
C SER A 219 -0.19 5.61 -7.71
N ASN A 220 -0.13 4.33 -7.34
CA ASN A 220 -0.96 3.74 -6.30
C ASN A 220 -0.25 3.70 -4.93
N ARG A 221 0.94 4.26 -4.81
CA ARG A 221 1.58 4.46 -3.52
C ARG A 221 0.86 5.57 -2.75
N VAL A 222 0.26 5.23 -1.61
CA VAL A 222 -0.48 6.16 -0.75
C VAL A 222 0.48 6.92 0.14
N ALA A 223 1.35 6.20 0.84
CA ALA A 223 2.31 6.80 1.78
C ALA A 223 3.47 5.84 2.12
N ASN A 224 4.53 6.43 2.67
CA ASN A 224 5.50 5.76 3.51
C ASN A 224 5.36 6.34 4.92
N VAL A 225 4.93 5.52 5.87
CA VAL A 225 4.75 5.92 7.27
C VAL A 225 5.97 5.52 8.08
N ILE A 226 6.56 6.49 8.73
CA ILE A 226 7.68 6.26 9.66
C ILE A 226 7.10 5.86 11.02
N TRP A 227 7.34 4.61 11.41
CA TRP A 227 6.91 4.08 12.68
C TRP A 227 8.06 4.12 13.69
N GLN A 228 8.00 5.06 14.61
CA GLN A 228 8.97 5.15 15.70
C GLN A 228 8.71 4.04 16.73
N HIS A 229 9.57 3.04 16.77
CA HIS A 229 9.44 1.90 17.70
C HIS A 229 10.23 2.05 19.02
N SER A 230 11.14 2.99 19.08
CA SER A 230 11.95 3.25 20.29
C SER A 230 12.36 4.71 20.40
N VAL A 231 12.73 5.15 21.61
CA VAL A 231 13.20 6.52 21.88
C VAL A 231 14.55 6.54 22.60
N GLN A 232 15.00 5.39 23.12
CA GLN A 232 16.25 5.32 23.89
C GLN A 232 17.44 5.02 22.97
N PRO A 233 18.50 5.82 22.97
CA PRO A 233 19.69 5.57 22.17
C PRO A 233 20.36 4.27 22.60
N LYS A 234 20.75 3.45 21.61
CA LYS A 234 21.55 2.24 21.83
C LYS A 234 23.02 2.65 21.89
N GLY A 235 23.54 2.87 23.11
CA GLY A 235 24.86 3.47 23.37
C GLY A 235 26.09 2.66 22.94
N TYR A 236 25.90 1.46 22.33
CA TYR A 236 26.97 0.58 21.85
C TYR A 236 27.10 0.55 20.33
N LEU A 237 26.31 1.32 19.61
CA LEU A 237 26.39 1.41 18.15
C LEU A 237 27.33 2.54 17.73
N SER A 238 28.27 2.25 16.83
CA SER A 238 29.05 3.27 16.15
C SER A 238 28.21 3.90 15.05
N GLY A 239 27.86 5.20 15.17
CA GLY A 239 27.07 5.91 14.18
C GLY A 239 25.73 6.42 14.71
N PHE A 240 24.79 6.65 13.81
CA PHE A 240 23.45 7.11 14.17
C PHE A 240 22.58 5.95 14.68
N SER A 241 21.84 6.20 15.78
CA SER A 241 20.85 5.25 16.27
C SER A 241 19.59 5.30 15.42
N ILE A 242 19.17 4.14 14.89
CA ILE A 242 17.91 3.99 14.14
C ILE A 242 16.82 3.62 15.15
N HIS A 243 15.74 4.39 15.16
CA HIS A 243 14.62 4.26 16.11
C HIS A 243 13.27 4.08 15.42
N HIS A 244 13.26 3.76 14.14
CA HIS A 244 12.05 3.61 13.34
C HIS A 244 12.17 2.45 12.37
N ASN A 245 11.00 1.97 11.95
CA ASN A 245 10.81 1.16 10.76
C ASN A 245 9.87 1.92 9.83
N GLU A 246 9.77 1.48 8.60
CA GLU A 246 8.85 2.00 7.61
C GLU A 246 7.63 1.10 7.46
N VAL A 247 6.49 1.72 7.12
CA VAL A 247 5.30 1.02 6.67
C VAL A 247 4.92 1.58 5.30
N LEU A 248 5.16 0.78 4.26
CA LEU A 248 4.77 1.13 2.90
C LEU A 248 3.28 0.84 2.70
N ILE A 249 2.56 1.82 2.16
CA ILE A 249 1.11 1.75 1.96
C ILE A 249 0.80 1.90 0.46
N TYR A 250 0.16 0.87 -0.11
CA TYR A 250 -0.27 0.86 -1.51
C TYR A 250 -1.76 0.54 -1.62
N GLN A 251 -2.48 1.34 -2.37
CA GLN A 251 -3.87 1.07 -2.73
C GLN A 251 -3.95 0.15 -3.95
N LYS A 252 -5.05 -0.58 -4.09
CA LYS A 252 -5.32 -1.42 -5.27
C LYS A 252 -5.60 -0.59 -6.50
N SER A 253 -6.40 0.46 -6.36
CA SER A 253 -6.77 1.41 -7.39
C SER A 253 -7.14 2.76 -6.79
N SER A 254 -7.47 3.74 -7.63
CA SER A 254 -7.94 5.06 -7.23
C SER A 254 -9.30 5.10 -6.54
N GLU A 255 -9.96 3.96 -6.37
CA GLU A 255 -11.21 3.84 -5.61
C GLU A 255 -10.99 3.82 -4.09
N PHE A 256 -9.74 3.68 -3.64
CA PHE A 256 -9.41 3.75 -2.21
C PHE A 256 -9.53 5.18 -1.70
N GLU A 257 -10.28 5.35 -0.62
CA GLU A 257 -10.44 6.63 0.07
C GLU A 257 -10.02 6.52 1.54
N LEU A 258 -9.21 7.49 1.99
CA LEU A 258 -8.88 7.63 3.40
C LEU A 258 -10.01 8.37 4.11
N ALA A 259 -10.68 7.69 5.04
CA ALA A 259 -11.63 8.33 5.91
C ALA A 259 -10.90 9.04 7.08
N PRO A 260 -11.28 10.27 7.43
CA PRO A 260 -10.79 10.89 8.65
C PRO A 260 -11.28 10.12 9.88
N LEU A 261 -10.50 10.13 10.93
CA LEU A 261 -10.97 9.59 12.22
C LEU A 261 -12.14 10.42 12.73
N PRO A 262 -13.17 9.79 13.31
CA PRO A 262 -14.26 10.51 13.96
C PRO A 262 -13.69 11.45 15.04
N ARG A 263 -14.14 12.69 15.03
CA ARG A 263 -13.72 13.66 16.03
C ARG A 263 -14.34 13.36 17.38
N THR A 264 -13.54 13.48 18.44
CA THR A 264 -13.99 13.31 19.82
C THR A 264 -14.35 14.66 20.45
N ALA A 265 -15.00 14.64 21.60
CA ALA A 265 -15.26 15.83 22.39
C ALA A 265 -13.94 16.55 22.80
N GLU A 266 -12.86 15.80 23.03
CA GLU A 266 -11.54 16.36 23.35
C GLU A 266 -10.93 17.12 22.17
N ASP A 267 -11.06 16.60 20.95
CA ASP A 267 -10.61 17.28 19.71
C ASP A 267 -11.37 18.59 19.48
N ASN A 268 -12.59 18.67 19.96
CA ASN A 268 -13.48 19.83 19.80
C ASN A 268 -13.41 20.83 20.95
N LYS A 269 -12.67 20.53 22.01
CA LYS A 269 -12.57 21.35 23.24
C LYS A 269 -12.15 22.81 23.02
N ALA A 270 -11.35 23.07 21.97
CA ALA A 270 -10.90 24.41 21.61
C ALA A 270 -11.97 25.24 20.83
N TYR A 271 -13.11 24.63 20.51
CA TYR A 271 -14.18 25.27 19.77
C TYR A 271 -15.29 25.70 20.73
N SER A 272 -15.70 26.95 20.62
CA SER A 272 -16.80 27.53 21.39
C SER A 272 -17.58 28.51 20.53
N ASN A 273 -18.77 28.87 20.91
CA ASN A 273 -19.59 29.88 20.24
C ASN A 273 -19.93 31.03 21.22
N PRO A 274 -18.94 31.87 21.59
CA PRO A 274 -19.13 32.89 22.61
C PRO A 274 -19.99 34.09 22.12
N ASP A 275 -20.19 34.22 20.83
CA ASP A 275 -20.88 35.34 20.16
C ASP A 275 -22.14 34.88 19.41
N ASP A 276 -22.63 33.68 19.72
CA ASP A 276 -23.82 33.06 19.11
C ASP A 276 -23.81 33.12 17.57
N ASP A 277 -22.63 32.91 16.98
CA ASP A 277 -22.46 32.92 15.53
C ASP A 277 -23.35 31.83 14.87
N PRO A 278 -24.13 32.17 13.87
CA PRO A 278 -25.02 31.23 13.20
C PRO A 278 -24.27 30.08 12.48
N ASN A 279 -23.00 30.24 12.23
CA ASN A 279 -22.15 29.22 11.65
C ASN A 279 -21.67 28.18 12.68
N GLY A 280 -22.01 28.35 13.95
CA GLY A 280 -21.72 27.42 15.03
C GLY A 280 -20.35 27.64 15.68
N PRO A 281 -19.88 26.67 16.48
CA PRO A 281 -18.65 26.80 17.24
C PRO A 281 -17.42 27.07 16.38
N TRP A 282 -16.55 27.93 16.85
CA TRP A 282 -15.30 28.29 16.18
C TRP A 282 -14.13 28.43 17.15
N ARG A 283 -12.91 28.40 16.62
CA ARG A 283 -11.69 28.77 17.34
C ARG A 283 -10.91 29.83 16.58
N SER A 284 -10.06 30.57 17.29
CA SER A 284 -9.16 31.54 16.66
C SER A 284 -8.21 30.88 15.68
N GLY A 285 -8.17 31.37 14.47
CA GLY A 285 -7.30 30.93 13.39
C GLY A 285 -6.18 31.93 13.11
N ASP A 286 -5.10 31.44 12.47
CA ASP A 286 -3.96 32.28 12.10
C ASP A 286 -4.33 33.22 10.94
N VAL A 287 -3.98 34.48 11.08
CA VAL A 287 -4.19 35.54 10.09
C VAL A 287 -2.88 35.95 9.41
N ARG A 288 -1.75 35.37 9.81
CA ARG A 288 -0.41 35.68 9.31
C ARG A 288 -0.07 34.85 8.09
N ASN A 289 0.77 35.41 7.21
CA ASN A 289 1.41 34.64 6.15
C ASN A 289 2.66 33.92 6.71
N ALA A 290 2.89 32.67 6.28
CA ALA A 290 4.09 31.93 6.65
C ALA A 290 5.36 32.49 5.97
N LEU A 291 5.22 32.99 4.74
CA LEU A 291 6.32 33.55 3.94
C LEU A 291 6.11 35.05 3.74
N TYR A 292 7.22 35.80 3.73
CA TYR A 292 7.16 37.24 3.44
C TYR A 292 6.57 37.52 2.04
N ARG A 293 5.51 38.35 2.02
CA ARG A 293 4.80 38.75 0.81
C ARG A 293 4.57 40.26 0.81
N PRO A 294 5.33 41.05 0.04
CA PRO A 294 5.22 42.53 0.02
C PRO A 294 3.81 43.04 -0.27
N ASN A 295 3.08 42.37 -1.15
CA ASN A 295 1.70 42.73 -1.53
C ASN A 295 0.66 42.44 -0.43
N LEU A 296 1.04 41.74 0.63
CA LEU A 296 0.19 41.45 1.80
C LEU A 296 0.58 42.26 3.03
N ILE A 297 1.46 43.23 2.88
CA ILE A 297 1.85 44.21 3.90
C ILE A 297 0.97 45.47 3.71
N TYR A 298 -0.10 45.57 4.44
CA TYR A 298 -1.00 46.74 4.42
C TYR A 298 -1.70 46.91 5.78
N ASP A 299 -2.10 48.14 6.07
CA ASP A 299 -2.82 48.48 7.29
C ASP A 299 -4.32 48.10 7.18
N ILE A 300 -4.88 47.57 8.27
CA ILE A 300 -6.31 47.34 8.44
C ILE A 300 -6.85 48.41 9.41
N VAL A 301 -7.95 49.06 9.04
CA VAL A 301 -8.60 50.05 9.91
C VAL A 301 -9.81 49.38 10.59
N SER A 302 -9.88 49.49 11.91
CA SER A 302 -11.01 49.00 12.69
C SER A 302 -12.26 49.92 12.56
N PRO A 303 -13.42 49.47 13.02
CA PRO A 303 -14.63 50.30 13.02
C PRO A 303 -14.50 51.63 13.81
N SER A 304 -13.70 51.63 14.89
CA SER A 304 -13.42 52.87 15.64
C SER A 304 -12.33 53.75 15.04
N GLY A 305 -11.74 53.34 13.91
CA GLY A 305 -10.69 54.10 13.21
C GLY A 305 -9.28 53.78 13.67
N LYS A 306 -9.07 52.79 14.52
CA LYS A 306 -7.72 52.34 14.92
C LYS A 306 -7.01 51.60 13.76
N VAL A 307 -5.74 51.90 13.60
CA VAL A 307 -4.90 51.28 12.57
C VAL A 307 -4.20 50.03 13.16
N ILE A 308 -4.49 48.86 12.57
CA ILE A 308 -3.88 47.60 12.90
C ILE A 308 -2.77 47.30 11.89
N LYS A 309 -1.54 47.22 12.39
CA LYS A 309 -0.37 47.00 11.55
C LYS A 309 -0.26 45.54 11.14
N PRO A 310 0.27 45.23 9.92
CA PRO A 310 0.47 43.88 9.46
C PRO A 310 1.53 43.12 10.29
N CYS A 311 1.42 41.81 10.29
CA CYS A 311 2.50 40.93 10.79
C CYS A 311 3.76 41.07 9.89
N PRO A 312 4.96 40.71 10.40
CA PRO A 312 6.21 40.86 9.63
C PRO A 312 6.20 40.25 8.23
N ASN A 313 5.53 39.12 8.04
CA ASN A 313 5.39 38.44 6.75
C ASN A 313 4.15 38.89 5.96
N GLY A 314 3.36 39.80 6.49
CA GLY A 314 2.09 40.24 5.93
C GLY A 314 0.89 39.39 6.38
N TRP A 315 -0.27 39.82 5.92
CA TRP A 315 -1.53 39.12 6.16
C TRP A 315 -1.63 37.85 5.29
N ARG A 316 -2.52 36.93 5.67
CA ARG A 316 -2.78 35.71 4.91
C ARG A 316 -3.46 35.96 3.56
N TRP A 317 -4.20 37.06 3.42
CA TRP A 317 -5.01 37.37 2.25
C TRP A 317 -4.72 38.78 1.77
N CYS A 318 -5.14 39.11 0.53
CA CYS A 318 -5.14 40.45 0.02
C CYS A 318 -6.20 41.29 0.71
N LYS A 319 -6.11 42.61 0.52
CA LYS A 319 -6.95 43.59 1.21
C LYS A 319 -8.44 43.42 0.90
N GLU A 320 -8.77 43.10 -0.34
CA GLU A 320 -10.11 42.84 -0.81
C GLU A 320 -10.74 41.65 -0.12
N THR A 321 -10.02 40.53 -0.09
CA THR A 321 -10.46 39.28 0.59
C THR A 321 -10.64 39.49 2.09
N VAL A 322 -9.78 40.27 2.75
CA VAL A 322 -9.95 40.57 4.18
C VAL A 322 -11.22 41.41 4.41
N GLN A 323 -11.53 42.35 3.53
CA GLN A 323 -12.76 43.14 3.64
C GLN A 323 -14.02 42.28 3.47
N GLU A 324 -14.00 41.35 2.50
CA GLU A 324 -15.07 40.36 2.31
C GLU A 324 -15.26 39.49 3.55
N LYS A 325 -14.17 39.01 4.13
CA LYS A 325 -14.20 38.17 5.34
C LYS A 325 -14.64 38.94 6.61
N ILE A 326 -14.34 40.22 6.69
CA ILE A 326 -14.88 41.10 7.74
C ILE A 326 -16.38 41.28 7.55
N ALA A 327 -16.82 41.56 6.33
CA ALA A 327 -18.23 41.74 6.01
C ALA A 327 -19.06 40.46 6.25
N SER A 328 -18.50 39.31 6.01
CA SER A 328 -19.14 38.01 6.28
C SER A 328 -19.08 37.55 7.76
N GLY A 329 -18.35 38.26 8.61
CA GLY A 329 -18.12 37.89 10.01
C GLY A 329 -17.11 36.75 10.20
N GLU A 330 -16.45 36.26 9.14
CA GLU A 330 -15.36 35.25 9.29
C GLU A 330 -14.10 35.85 9.96
N ILE A 331 -13.87 37.16 9.75
CA ILE A 331 -12.86 37.93 10.47
C ILE A 331 -13.55 38.97 11.35
N ILE A 332 -13.24 38.93 12.62
CA ILE A 332 -13.74 39.89 13.60
C ILE A 332 -12.57 40.67 14.22
N PHE A 333 -12.88 41.80 14.84
CA PHE A 333 -11.91 42.56 15.62
C PHE A 333 -11.93 42.08 17.09
N SER A 334 -10.79 42.15 17.78
CA SER A 334 -10.74 41.99 19.24
C SER A 334 -11.52 43.12 19.93
N GLU A 335 -11.96 42.92 21.17
CA GLU A 335 -12.69 43.91 21.95
C GLU A 335 -11.98 45.26 22.03
N ASP A 336 -10.66 45.26 22.14
CA ASP A 336 -9.79 46.43 22.18
C ASP A 336 -9.46 47.00 20.78
N GLU A 337 -9.93 46.30 19.72
CA GLU A 337 -9.66 46.63 18.31
C GLU A 337 -8.17 46.76 17.94
N THR A 338 -7.30 46.02 18.64
CA THR A 338 -5.85 46.02 18.37
C THR A 338 -5.42 44.96 17.40
N ARG A 339 -6.27 43.98 17.14
CA ARG A 339 -5.99 42.80 16.26
C ARG A 339 -7.25 42.31 15.58
N ILE A 340 -7.06 41.60 14.48
CA ILE A 340 -8.11 40.80 13.83
C ILE A 340 -8.04 39.37 14.26
N ILE A 341 -9.16 38.69 14.33
CA ILE A 341 -9.32 37.27 14.70
C ILE A 341 -10.08 36.59 13.57
N ARG A 342 -9.51 35.52 13.03
CA ARG A 342 -10.23 34.65 12.09
C ARG A 342 -11.00 33.59 12.87
N LYS A 343 -12.24 33.39 12.51
CA LYS A 343 -13.05 32.26 13.00
C LYS A 343 -12.80 31.03 12.14
N ASN A 344 -12.19 29.99 12.71
CA ASN A 344 -12.13 28.68 12.11
C ASN A 344 -13.29 27.86 12.65
N TYR A 345 -14.32 27.67 11.85
CA TYR A 345 -15.53 26.97 12.27
C TYR A 345 -15.33 25.45 12.35
N LEU A 346 -15.94 24.83 13.36
CA LEU A 346 -15.92 23.39 13.56
C LEU A 346 -16.56 22.65 12.37
N LYS A 347 -17.68 23.15 11.86
CA LYS A 347 -18.39 22.59 10.69
C LYS A 347 -17.55 22.43 9.42
N ASN A 348 -16.44 23.15 9.30
CA ASN A 348 -15.55 23.06 8.13
C ASN A 348 -14.53 21.93 8.25
N LEU A 349 -14.60 21.14 9.33
CA LEU A 349 -13.69 20.02 9.62
C LEU A 349 -14.42 18.67 9.61
N GLU A 350 -15.74 18.69 9.44
CA GLU A 350 -16.60 17.53 9.32
C GLU A 350 -16.69 17.02 7.88
#